data_e0dfea1dab68c978f73932af1f1c1e6e
#
_entry.id   e0dfea1dab68c978f73932af1f1c1e6e
#
_cell.length_a   1.000
_cell.length_b   1.000
_cell.length_c   1.000
_cell.angle_alpha   90.00
_cell.angle_beta   90.00
_cell.angle_gamma   90.00
#
_symmetry.space_group_name_H-M   'P 1'
#
loop_
_entity.id
_entity.type
_entity.pdbx_description
1 polymer ?
#
loop_
_entity_poly.entity_id
_entity_poly.type
_entity_poly.pdbx_seq_one_letter_code
_entity_poly.pdbx_strand_id
1 'polypeptide(L)'
;TACAPAGSDFWFVGGGAVAGRITRVVLVNPDVTSAIVDVIIHGPDGEIETPTTRGLVVPGQDRIVVRLDEVAPGINGTAFHVIARSGRVGASVDDEQRVGLDSVGTDWIPAAAEPATTVYVPGILAGNGARVLSVVSTTDNDAIVEVRVLAQDGSYQPFERGSITVPAGAVTTLDMAPALPPSPDGVLPAALQLTSDQPIVAGMRQFFGGSNVQNEASFTAGAQPFVGPAAVSGLPVRAATDVKLQIAAPSTSVEVDVTMLPFRGGTKIAEPTEPVRVSVPAGEVRVITFEPPTDVDWFTGVITPLPGSGPILAAHRVKERSRFGDLITGYPWKPLRVRVPVPQAVPDAAIATR
;
A
#
# COMPACT_ATOMS: atom_id res chain seq x y z
N THR A 1 -6.44 5.33 6.54
CA THR A 1 -6.18 3.91 6.18
C THR A 1 -7.38 3.36 5.43
N ALA A 2 -7.14 2.63 4.34
CA ALA A 2 -8.20 1.88 3.68
C ALA A 2 -8.70 0.78 4.66
N CYS A 3 -10.01 0.64 4.80
CA CYS A 3 -10.60 -0.47 5.55
C CYS A 3 -10.26 -1.77 4.83
N ALA A 4 -9.37 -2.58 5.39
CA ALA A 4 -9.12 -3.93 4.92
C ALA A 4 -10.06 -4.90 5.64
N PRO A 5 -10.62 -5.91 4.95
CA PRO A 5 -11.38 -6.95 5.61
C PRO A 5 -10.46 -7.75 6.54
N ALA A 6 -11.02 -8.25 7.65
CA ALA A 6 -10.31 -9.20 8.49
C ALA A 6 -9.97 -10.47 7.70
N GLY A 7 -8.76 -10.96 7.87
CA GLY A 7 -8.19 -12.10 7.16
C GLY A 7 -7.29 -12.95 8.05
N SER A 8 -6.60 -13.88 7.44
CA SER A 8 -5.68 -14.80 8.13
C SER A 8 -4.22 -14.67 7.70
N ASP A 9 -3.93 -13.89 6.66
CA ASP A 9 -2.58 -13.72 6.11
C ASP A 9 -2.38 -12.30 5.61
N PHE A 10 -1.30 -11.63 6.07
CA PHE A 10 -0.97 -10.27 5.68
C PHE A 10 0.55 -10.08 5.65
N TRP A 11 1.01 -9.36 4.64
CA TRP A 11 2.38 -8.89 4.53
C TRP A 11 2.45 -7.37 4.61
N PHE A 12 3.41 -6.86 5.40
CA PHE A 12 3.74 -5.44 5.47
C PHE A 12 5.25 -5.28 5.27
N VAL A 13 5.67 -4.39 4.40
CA VAL A 13 7.09 -4.22 4.06
C VAL A 13 7.50 -2.78 4.34
N GLY A 14 8.39 -2.63 5.28
CA GLY A 14 8.87 -1.36 5.83
C GLY A 14 8.92 -1.41 7.36
N GLY A 15 9.33 -0.32 7.97
CA GLY A 15 9.44 -0.22 9.41
C GLY A 15 10.88 -0.32 9.92
N GLY A 16 11.04 -0.23 11.24
CA GLY A 16 12.30 -0.33 11.95
C GLY A 16 12.18 0.03 13.42
N ALA A 17 13.23 -0.26 14.17
CA ALA A 17 13.35 -0.01 15.61
C ALA A 17 14.71 0.57 16.00
N VAL A 18 15.32 1.34 15.10
CA VAL A 18 16.53 2.12 15.45
C VAL A 18 16.15 3.30 16.34
N ALA A 19 17.13 3.90 16.99
CA ALA A 19 16.90 5.06 17.87
C ALA A 19 16.03 6.14 17.20
N GLY A 20 14.95 6.51 17.85
CA GLY A 20 13.99 7.50 17.35
C GLY A 20 12.96 6.95 16.35
N ARG A 21 12.95 5.64 16.05
CA ARG A 21 11.96 4.99 15.19
C ARG A 21 11.14 3.96 15.95
N ILE A 22 9.82 4.07 15.82
CA ILE A 22 8.85 3.17 16.47
C ILE A 22 7.91 2.65 15.40
N THR A 23 7.94 1.34 15.19
CA THR A 23 6.98 0.63 14.34
C THR A 23 6.06 -0.22 15.20
N ARG A 24 4.75 -0.17 14.96
CA ARG A 24 3.74 -0.91 15.72
C ARG A 24 2.89 -1.74 14.78
N VAL A 25 2.74 -3.03 15.11
CA VAL A 25 1.76 -3.92 14.46
C VAL A 25 0.51 -3.95 15.33
N VAL A 26 -0.60 -3.50 14.79
CA VAL A 26 -1.90 -3.46 15.46
C VAL A 26 -2.77 -4.58 14.91
N LEU A 27 -3.18 -5.49 15.79
CA LEU A 27 -4.06 -6.63 15.48
C LEU A 27 -5.41 -6.40 16.12
N VAL A 28 -6.49 -6.45 15.36
CA VAL A 28 -7.87 -6.23 15.82
C VAL A 28 -8.70 -7.48 15.51
N ASN A 29 -9.33 -8.05 16.50
CA ASN A 29 -10.23 -9.18 16.32
C ASN A 29 -11.68 -8.69 16.29
N PRO A 30 -12.37 -8.74 15.15
CA PRO A 30 -13.77 -8.30 15.05
C PRO A 30 -14.78 -9.37 15.54
N ASP A 31 -14.34 -10.61 15.72
CA ASP A 31 -15.20 -11.73 16.11
C ASP A 31 -15.35 -11.82 17.64
N VAL A 32 -16.32 -12.56 18.14
CA VAL A 32 -16.55 -12.74 19.58
C VAL A 32 -15.61 -13.77 20.22
N THR A 33 -15.03 -14.65 19.42
CA THR A 33 -14.07 -15.67 19.85
C THR A 33 -12.65 -15.18 19.67
N SER A 34 -11.72 -15.59 20.56
CA SER A 34 -10.32 -15.23 20.43
C SER A 34 -9.69 -15.77 19.15
N ALA A 35 -8.78 -15.02 18.57
CA ALA A 35 -7.90 -15.45 17.47
C ALA A 35 -6.49 -15.77 18.00
N ILE A 36 -5.78 -16.69 17.35
CA ILE A 36 -4.38 -17.00 17.62
C ILE A 36 -3.54 -16.57 16.42
N VAL A 37 -2.58 -15.69 16.65
CA VAL A 37 -1.84 -15.01 15.59
C VAL A 37 -0.34 -15.12 15.81
N ASP A 38 0.40 -15.34 14.75
CA ASP A 38 1.85 -15.15 14.68
C ASP A 38 2.16 -13.86 13.96
N VAL A 39 3.13 -13.11 14.48
CA VAL A 39 3.79 -12.02 13.78
C VAL A 39 5.24 -12.43 13.55
N ILE A 40 5.55 -12.81 12.31
CA ILE A 40 6.91 -13.15 11.86
C ILE A 40 7.58 -11.86 11.42
N ILE A 41 8.78 -11.61 11.91
CA ILE A 41 9.54 -10.40 11.62
C ILE A 41 10.75 -10.78 10.78
N HIS A 42 10.88 -10.17 9.62
CA HIS A 42 12.06 -10.31 8.77
C HIS A 42 12.92 -9.04 8.89
N GLY A 43 14.23 -9.23 8.97
CA GLY A 43 15.23 -8.18 9.00
C GLY A 43 16.25 -8.33 7.86
N PRO A 44 17.31 -7.51 7.85
CA PRO A 44 18.36 -7.56 6.83
C PRO A 44 19.10 -8.90 6.75
N ASP A 45 19.18 -9.63 7.86
CA ASP A 45 19.93 -10.89 7.99
C ASP A 45 19.01 -12.13 7.97
N GLY A 46 17.72 -11.97 7.63
CA GLY A 46 16.73 -13.03 7.60
C GLY A 46 15.61 -12.86 8.63
N GLU A 47 14.91 -13.97 8.94
CA GLU A 47 13.88 -14.00 9.98
C GLU A 47 14.50 -13.72 11.34
N ILE A 48 13.89 -12.83 12.12
CA ILE A 48 14.30 -12.50 13.48
C ILE A 48 13.56 -13.41 14.44
N GLU A 49 14.31 -14.18 15.21
CA GLU A 49 13.71 -15.04 16.25
C GLU A 49 13.08 -14.20 17.37
N THR A 50 11.77 -14.16 17.38
CA THR A 50 10.96 -13.44 18.37
C THR A 50 9.88 -14.35 18.94
N PRO A 51 10.21 -15.23 19.94
CA PRO A 51 9.25 -16.17 20.49
C PRO A 51 8.00 -15.51 21.07
N THR A 52 8.13 -14.30 21.58
CA THR A 52 7.03 -13.50 22.17
C THR A 52 6.00 -12.99 21.16
N THR A 53 6.29 -13.09 19.87
CA THR A 53 5.36 -12.69 18.80
C THR A 53 4.68 -13.88 18.12
N ARG A 54 4.88 -15.08 18.67
CA ARG A 54 4.25 -16.32 18.22
C ARG A 54 3.12 -16.75 19.16
N GLY A 55 2.02 -17.22 18.59
CA GLY A 55 0.87 -17.69 19.38
C GLY A 55 0.18 -16.58 20.16
N LEU A 56 0.21 -15.34 19.69
CA LEU A 56 -0.46 -14.22 20.31
C LEU A 56 -1.96 -14.44 20.36
N VAL A 57 -2.54 -14.36 21.55
CA VAL A 57 -4.00 -14.43 21.71
C VAL A 57 -4.58 -13.04 21.57
N VAL A 58 -5.38 -12.83 20.52
CA VAL A 58 -6.15 -11.59 20.32
C VAL A 58 -7.57 -11.85 20.82
N PRO A 59 -7.99 -11.28 21.97
CA PRO A 59 -9.31 -11.52 22.52
C PRO A 59 -10.43 -11.12 21.56
N GLY A 60 -11.59 -11.73 21.69
CA GLY A 60 -12.76 -11.38 20.87
C GLY A 60 -13.17 -9.93 21.09
N GLN A 61 -13.46 -9.19 20.01
CA GLN A 61 -13.86 -7.77 20.01
C GLN A 61 -12.87 -6.84 20.70
N ASP A 62 -11.57 -7.19 20.64
CA ASP A 62 -10.49 -6.45 21.24
C ASP A 62 -9.29 -6.35 20.29
N ARG A 63 -8.23 -5.70 20.73
CA ARG A 63 -7.00 -5.47 19.97
C ARG A 63 -5.77 -5.71 20.83
N ILE A 64 -4.67 -6.06 20.15
CA ILE A 64 -3.33 -6.04 20.74
C ILE A 64 -2.39 -5.23 19.85
N VAL A 65 -1.31 -4.72 20.45
CA VAL A 65 -0.27 -3.97 19.75
C VAL A 65 1.06 -4.63 20.04
N VAL A 66 1.80 -4.96 18.99
CA VAL A 66 3.19 -5.44 19.07
C VAL A 66 4.10 -4.29 18.68
N ARG A 67 4.99 -3.88 19.58
CA ARG A 67 5.97 -2.82 19.33
C ARG A 67 7.30 -3.43 18.92
N LEU A 68 7.80 -3.02 17.75
CA LEU A 68 9.04 -3.58 17.21
C LEU A 68 10.25 -3.23 18.09
N ASP A 69 10.28 -2.04 18.67
CA ASP A 69 11.36 -1.59 19.55
C ASP A 69 11.45 -2.38 20.88
N GLU A 70 10.38 -3.08 21.28
CA GLU A 70 10.36 -3.97 22.45
C GLU A 70 10.82 -5.40 22.11
N VAL A 71 10.51 -5.88 20.89
CA VAL A 71 10.76 -7.29 20.52
C VAL A 71 12.01 -7.49 19.65
N ALA A 72 12.40 -6.47 18.87
CA ALA A 72 13.58 -6.50 17.98
C ALA A 72 14.24 -5.10 17.90
N PRO A 73 14.81 -4.58 19.01
CA PRO A 73 15.41 -3.25 19.04
C PRO A 73 16.66 -3.18 18.13
N GLY A 74 16.89 -1.97 17.56
CA GLY A 74 18.08 -1.67 16.75
C GLY A 74 17.99 -2.10 15.29
N ILE A 75 16.91 -2.75 14.86
CA ILE A 75 16.72 -3.20 13.48
C ILE A 75 16.18 -2.07 12.60
N ASN A 76 16.68 -1.99 11.38
CA ASN A 76 16.16 -1.11 10.34
C ASN A 76 15.93 -1.89 9.04
N GLY A 77 14.86 -1.53 8.32
CA GLY A 77 14.48 -2.28 7.11
C GLY A 77 13.87 -3.63 7.46
N THR A 78 12.59 -3.63 7.81
CA THR A 78 11.88 -4.83 8.27
C THR A 78 10.70 -5.16 7.37
N ALA A 79 10.23 -6.39 7.47
CA ALA A 79 8.92 -6.80 6.99
C ALA A 79 8.22 -7.65 8.05
N PHE A 80 6.90 -7.66 7.99
CA PHE A 80 6.04 -8.39 8.91
C PHE A 80 5.14 -9.33 8.13
N HIS A 81 5.16 -10.61 8.50
CA HIS A 81 4.20 -11.60 8.05
C HIS A 81 3.26 -11.94 9.21
N VAL A 82 2.00 -11.57 9.11
CA VAL A 82 0.97 -11.78 10.12
C VAL A 82 0.10 -12.97 9.69
N ILE A 83 0.13 -14.04 10.47
CA ILE A 83 -0.61 -15.28 10.18
C ILE A 83 -1.57 -15.59 11.34
N ALA A 84 -2.87 -15.61 11.08
CA ALA A 84 -3.85 -16.12 12.04
C ALA A 84 -3.95 -17.65 11.91
N ARG A 85 -3.42 -18.38 12.91
CA ARG A 85 -3.55 -19.85 13.00
C ARG A 85 -4.96 -20.27 13.30
N SER A 86 -5.71 -19.42 13.99
CA SER A 86 -7.12 -19.65 14.37
C SER A 86 -7.84 -18.31 14.38
N GLY A 87 -9.08 -18.29 13.88
CA GLY A 87 -9.87 -17.07 13.73
C GLY A 87 -9.40 -16.20 12.56
N ARG A 88 -9.69 -14.93 12.65
CA ARG A 88 -9.25 -13.89 11.69
C ARG A 88 -9.04 -12.58 12.41
N VAL A 89 -8.19 -11.74 11.87
CA VAL A 89 -7.89 -10.41 12.44
C VAL A 89 -7.83 -9.34 11.34
N GLY A 90 -8.11 -8.11 11.69
CA GLY A 90 -7.64 -6.95 10.97
C GLY A 90 -6.20 -6.69 11.41
N ALA A 91 -5.29 -6.49 10.46
CA ALA A 91 -3.90 -6.12 10.74
C ALA A 91 -3.57 -4.78 10.10
N SER A 92 -2.81 -3.96 10.80
CA SER A 92 -2.26 -2.70 10.29
C SER A 92 -0.91 -2.42 10.95
N VAL A 93 -0.05 -1.69 10.24
CA VAL A 93 1.28 -1.32 10.75
C VAL A 93 1.44 0.19 10.62
N ASP A 94 1.81 0.86 11.69
CA ASP A 94 2.21 2.26 11.68
C ASP A 94 3.69 2.41 11.96
N ASP A 95 4.30 3.42 11.37
CA ASP A 95 5.72 3.74 11.51
C ASP A 95 5.88 5.23 11.81
N GLU A 96 6.57 5.55 12.88
CA GLU A 96 6.91 6.90 13.31
C GLU A 96 8.41 7.04 13.46
N GLN A 97 8.99 8.10 12.90
CA GLN A 97 10.41 8.39 13.08
C GLN A 97 10.63 9.83 13.52
N ARG A 98 11.58 9.99 14.46
CA ARG A 98 12.03 11.27 14.98
C ARG A 98 13.57 11.33 15.01
N VAL A 99 14.11 12.55 14.90
CA VAL A 99 15.51 12.86 15.16
C VAL A 99 15.53 13.92 16.24
N GLY A 100 15.90 13.53 17.46
CA GLY A 100 15.69 14.38 18.63
C GLY A 100 14.20 14.63 18.87
N LEU A 101 13.77 15.89 18.82
CA LEU A 101 12.37 16.29 18.95
C LEU A 101 11.65 16.48 17.60
N ASP A 102 12.39 16.47 16.50
CA ASP A 102 11.85 16.74 15.17
C ASP A 102 11.26 15.46 14.55
N SER A 103 10.05 15.55 14.01
CA SER A 103 9.45 14.49 13.23
C SER A 103 10.18 14.34 11.89
N VAL A 104 10.47 13.10 11.52
CA VAL A 104 11.00 12.72 10.18
C VAL A 104 9.90 12.11 9.33
N GLY A 105 8.73 11.91 9.89
CA GLY A 105 7.53 11.43 9.24
C GLY A 105 6.83 10.35 10.02
N THR A 106 5.52 10.25 9.81
CA THR A 106 4.65 9.25 10.39
C THR A 106 3.59 8.85 9.37
N ASP A 107 3.49 7.57 9.06
CA ASP A 107 2.41 7.08 8.18
C ASP A 107 2.13 5.60 8.47
N TRP A 108 1.03 5.10 7.92
CA TRP A 108 0.67 3.69 7.93
C TRP A 108 1.35 2.97 6.78
N ILE A 109 1.93 1.80 7.06
CA ILE A 109 2.47 0.90 6.04
C ILE A 109 1.30 0.11 5.45
N PRO A 110 0.98 0.25 4.15
CA PRO A 110 -0.11 -0.51 3.55
C PRO A 110 0.23 -1.99 3.44
N ALA A 111 -0.79 -2.85 3.58
CA ALA A 111 -0.61 -4.27 3.35
C ALA A 111 -0.27 -4.55 1.90
N ALA A 112 0.85 -5.26 1.68
CA ALA A 112 1.29 -5.71 0.38
C ALA A 112 0.38 -6.82 -0.18
N ALA A 113 0.48 -7.05 -1.49
CA ALA A 113 -0.08 -8.24 -2.12
C ALA A 113 0.65 -9.51 -1.63
N GLU A 114 0.01 -10.65 -1.84
CA GLU A 114 0.60 -11.96 -1.57
C GLU A 114 1.91 -12.14 -2.35
N PRO A 115 2.85 -12.97 -1.84
CA PRO A 115 4.11 -13.25 -2.51
C PRO A 115 3.92 -13.73 -3.95
N ALA A 116 4.69 -13.16 -4.87
CA ALA A 116 4.65 -13.50 -6.28
C ALA A 116 6.01 -13.30 -6.96
N THR A 117 6.23 -13.93 -8.10
CA THR A 117 7.44 -13.72 -8.92
C THR A 117 7.38 -12.44 -9.75
N THR A 118 6.22 -11.81 -9.85
CA THR A 118 6.06 -10.46 -10.41
C THR A 118 5.25 -9.62 -9.45
N VAL A 119 5.85 -8.56 -8.94
CA VAL A 119 5.26 -7.61 -8.00
C VAL A 119 5.39 -6.20 -8.56
N TYR A 120 4.35 -5.40 -8.42
CA TYR A 120 4.38 -4.01 -8.82
C TYR A 120 4.32 -3.09 -7.60
N VAL A 121 5.07 -1.99 -7.61
CA VAL A 121 5.02 -0.96 -6.56
C VAL A 121 4.50 0.33 -7.19
N PRO A 122 3.18 0.55 -7.20
CA PRO A 122 2.58 1.79 -7.69
C PRO A 122 2.67 2.90 -6.64
N GLY A 123 2.32 4.13 -7.03
CA GLY A 123 2.21 5.24 -6.07
C GLY A 123 3.54 5.82 -5.63
N ILE A 124 4.58 5.75 -6.48
CA ILE A 124 5.79 6.52 -6.27
C ILE A 124 5.48 7.98 -6.58
N LEU A 125 5.55 8.82 -5.56
CA LEU A 125 5.10 10.20 -5.60
C LEU A 125 6.21 11.13 -6.08
N ALA A 126 5.81 12.20 -6.77
CA ALA A 126 6.73 13.29 -7.13
C ALA A 126 7.27 13.99 -5.88
N GLY A 127 8.48 14.54 -6.00
CA GLY A 127 9.11 15.35 -4.98
C GLY A 127 10.52 14.91 -4.62
N ASN A 128 11.14 15.65 -3.71
CA ASN A 128 12.50 15.39 -3.23
C ASN A 128 12.56 14.21 -2.24
N GLY A 129 13.78 13.86 -1.84
CA GLY A 129 14.08 12.86 -0.82
C GLY A 129 14.17 11.44 -1.35
N ALA A 130 14.54 10.53 -0.46
CA ALA A 130 14.79 9.13 -0.79
C ALA A 130 13.50 8.37 -1.11
N ARG A 131 13.63 7.34 -1.94
CA ARG A 131 12.59 6.37 -2.32
C ARG A 131 13.10 4.97 -2.01
N VAL A 132 13.02 4.59 -0.72
CA VAL A 132 13.63 3.36 -0.21
C VAL A 132 12.71 2.18 -0.51
N LEU A 133 13.05 1.44 -1.56
CA LEU A 133 12.46 0.15 -1.89
C LEU A 133 12.96 -0.89 -0.87
N SER A 134 12.06 -1.70 -0.34
CA SER A 134 12.35 -2.87 0.48
C SER A 134 11.75 -4.09 -0.22
N VAL A 135 12.53 -5.16 -0.36
CA VAL A 135 12.12 -6.42 -0.97
C VAL A 135 12.49 -7.57 -0.04
N VAL A 136 11.60 -8.54 0.06
CA VAL A 136 11.78 -9.75 0.87
C VAL A 136 11.66 -10.98 -0.01
N SER A 137 12.64 -11.89 0.04
CA SER A 137 12.46 -13.25 -0.45
C SER A 137 11.65 -14.05 0.58
N THR A 138 10.53 -14.63 0.16
CA THR A 138 9.60 -15.34 1.05
C THR A 138 9.84 -16.85 1.07
N THR A 139 10.96 -17.29 0.49
CA THR A 139 11.38 -18.70 0.40
C THR A 139 12.74 -18.89 1.08
N ASP A 140 13.17 -20.16 1.21
CA ASP A 140 14.49 -20.54 1.71
C ASP A 140 15.60 -20.38 0.66
N ASN A 141 15.32 -19.70 -0.46
CA ASN A 141 16.29 -19.44 -1.51
C ASN A 141 16.49 -17.93 -1.70
N ASP A 142 17.70 -17.57 -2.10
CA ASP A 142 17.99 -16.21 -2.54
C ASP A 142 17.17 -15.88 -3.78
N ALA A 143 16.69 -14.65 -3.87
CA ALA A 143 15.94 -14.16 -5.02
C ALA A 143 16.80 -13.19 -5.85
N ILE A 144 16.80 -13.37 -7.17
CA ILE A 144 17.33 -12.40 -8.12
C ILE A 144 16.16 -11.60 -8.67
N VAL A 145 16.14 -10.31 -8.39
CA VAL A 145 15.02 -9.41 -8.70
C VAL A 145 15.44 -8.40 -9.76
N GLU A 146 14.81 -8.44 -10.91
CA GLU A 146 14.94 -7.41 -11.95
C GLU A 146 13.96 -6.27 -11.68
N VAL A 147 14.45 -5.03 -11.80
CA VAL A 147 13.68 -3.82 -11.56
C VAL A 147 13.48 -3.07 -12.86
N ARG A 148 12.22 -2.79 -13.19
CA ARG A 148 11.83 -1.92 -14.30
C ARG A 148 11.03 -0.72 -13.76
N VAL A 149 11.36 0.46 -14.23
CA VAL A 149 10.61 1.69 -13.92
C VAL A 149 9.55 1.90 -14.99
N LEU A 150 8.30 2.13 -14.57
CA LEU A 150 7.23 2.64 -15.43
C LEU A 150 7.13 4.15 -15.18
N ALA A 151 7.33 4.94 -16.23
CA ALA A 151 7.36 6.40 -16.16
C ALA A 151 6.25 7.01 -17.02
N GLN A 152 6.23 8.34 -17.11
CA GLN A 152 5.21 9.04 -17.93
C GLN A 152 5.42 8.87 -19.43
N ASP A 153 6.66 8.62 -19.85
CA ASP A 153 7.07 8.56 -21.25
C ASP A 153 7.53 7.15 -21.67
N GLY A 154 7.12 6.11 -20.93
CA GLY A 154 7.47 4.72 -21.19
C GLY A 154 8.12 4.02 -20.01
N SER A 155 8.64 2.81 -20.24
CA SER A 155 9.31 2.02 -19.22
C SER A 155 10.76 1.73 -19.57
N TYR A 156 11.62 1.62 -18.55
CA TYR A 156 13.05 1.32 -18.72
C TYR A 156 13.59 0.51 -17.54
N GLN A 157 14.70 -0.18 -17.78
CA GLN A 157 15.50 -0.82 -16.74
C GLN A 157 16.62 0.14 -16.32
N PRO A 158 16.72 0.54 -15.03
CA PRO A 158 17.79 1.39 -14.54
C PRO A 158 19.16 0.71 -14.67
N PHE A 159 20.19 1.44 -15.09
CA PHE A 159 21.52 0.88 -15.30
C PHE A 159 22.17 0.34 -14.03
N GLU A 160 22.17 1.11 -12.92
CA GLU A 160 22.85 0.71 -11.68
C GLU A 160 21.93 0.00 -10.67
N ARG A 161 20.60 0.12 -10.84
CA ARG A 161 19.58 -0.40 -9.91
C ARG A 161 18.55 -1.29 -10.60
N GLY A 162 18.95 -1.84 -11.75
CA GLY A 162 18.10 -2.69 -12.58
C GLY A 162 18.05 -4.15 -12.11
N SER A 163 18.89 -4.55 -11.14
CA SER A 163 18.88 -5.88 -10.55
C SER A 163 19.36 -5.81 -9.10
N ILE A 164 18.73 -6.59 -8.23
CA ILE A 164 19.10 -6.75 -6.82
C ILE A 164 19.05 -8.22 -6.43
N THR A 165 19.98 -8.66 -5.57
CA THR A 165 19.92 -9.97 -4.92
C THR A 165 19.32 -9.80 -3.54
N VAL A 166 18.34 -10.61 -3.21
CA VAL A 166 17.67 -10.63 -1.91
C VAL A 166 17.92 -11.99 -1.27
N PRO A 167 18.70 -12.07 -0.20
CA PRO A 167 18.98 -13.33 0.48
C PRO A 167 17.69 -13.98 1.01
N ALA A 168 17.72 -15.30 1.16
CA ALA A 168 16.60 -16.09 1.65
C ALA A 168 16.01 -15.56 2.96
N GLY A 169 14.73 -15.28 3.00
CA GLY A 169 14.02 -14.76 4.17
C GLY A 169 14.44 -13.36 4.65
N ALA A 170 15.39 -12.71 3.97
CA ALA A 170 15.92 -11.40 4.36
C ALA A 170 15.21 -10.24 3.67
N VAL A 171 15.36 -9.05 4.24
CA VAL A 171 14.91 -7.78 3.67
C VAL A 171 16.10 -7.04 3.06
N THR A 172 16.08 -6.85 1.75
CA THR A 172 17.05 -5.97 1.07
C THR A 172 16.42 -4.60 0.82
N THR A 173 17.15 -3.53 1.14
CA THR A 173 16.71 -2.16 0.94
C THR A 173 17.59 -1.43 -0.07
N LEU A 174 16.96 -0.61 -0.95
CA LEU A 174 17.66 0.15 -1.98
C LEU A 174 16.98 1.51 -2.19
N ASP A 175 17.75 2.61 -2.15
CA ASP A 175 17.22 3.91 -2.54
C ASP A 175 17.11 4.00 -4.07
N MET A 176 15.87 4.07 -4.54
CA MET A 176 15.54 4.15 -5.96
C MET A 176 15.50 5.57 -6.51
N ALA A 177 15.57 6.62 -5.67
CA ALA A 177 15.46 8.00 -6.14
C ALA A 177 16.43 8.35 -7.31
N PRO A 178 17.70 7.92 -7.30
CA PRO A 178 18.62 8.16 -8.42
C PRO A 178 18.25 7.44 -9.73
N ALA A 179 17.40 6.43 -9.65
CA ALA A 179 16.97 5.60 -10.79
C ALA A 179 15.59 6.03 -11.34
N LEU A 180 14.91 6.95 -10.68
CA LEU A 180 13.59 7.43 -11.09
C LEU A 180 13.73 8.64 -12.04
N PRO A 181 12.72 8.94 -12.87
CA PRO A 181 12.77 10.11 -13.76
C PRO A 181 12.97 11.39 -12.95
N PRO A 182 13.99 12.21 -13.28
CA PRO A 182 14.29 13.41 -12.52
C PRO A 182 13.28 14.54 -12.78
N SER A 183 13.13 15.41 -11.78
CA SER A 183 12.44 16.69 -11.92
C SER A 183 13.21 17.79 -11.18
N PRO A 184 12.93 19.09 -11.42
CA PRO A 184 13.55 20.17 -10.68
C PRO A 184 13.39 20.06 -9.16
N ASP A 185 12.29 19.46 -8.72
CA ASP A 185 11.94 19.28 -7.30
C ASP A 185 12.22 17.86 -6.78
N GLY A 186 13.07 17.08 -7.46
CA GLY A 186 13.42 15.70 -7.08
C GLY A 186 13.12 14.67 -8.15
N VAL A 187 12.07 13.85 -7.98
CA VAL A 187 11.67 12.82 -8.95
C VAL A 187 10.25 13.07 -9.46
N LEU A 188 9.95 12.55 -10.66
CA LEU A 188 8.60 12.48 -11.22
C LEU A 188 7.84 11.25 -10.67
N PRO A 189 6.50 11.24 -10.77
CA PRO A 189 5.70 10.07 -10.43
C PRO A 189 6.07 8.86 -11.29
N ALA A 190 6.16 7.70 -10.66
CA ALA A 190 6.50 6.44 -11.31
C ALA A 190 5.82 5.25 -10.63
N ALA A 191 5.97 4.07 -11.23
CA ALA A 191 5.73 2.78 -10.59
C ALA A 191 6.91 1.86 -10.88
N LEU A 192 7.10 0.82 -10.07
CA LEU A 192 8.08 -0.23 -10.35
C LEU A 192 7.38 -1.52 -10.73
N GLN A 193 7.99 -2.26 -11.62
CA GLN A 193 7.76 -3.68 -11.86
C GLN A 193 9.00 -4.43 -11.37
N LEU A 194 8.79 -5.39 -10.50
CA LEU A 194 9.80 -6.29 -9.96
C LEU A 194 9.52 -7.69 -10.51
N THR A 195 10.49 -8.28 -11.20
CA THR A 195 10.39 -9.66 -11.70
C THR A 195 11.48 -10.48 -11.04
N SER A 196 11.12 -11.58 -10.43
CA SER A 196 12.02 -12.41 -9.62
C SER A 196 11.90 -13.88 -10.02
N ASP A 197 12.97 -14.63 -9.81
CA ASP A 197 13.02 -16.10 -9.91
C ASP A 197 12.39 -16.80 -8.69
N GLN A 198 12.21 -16.08 -7.58
CA GLN A 198 11.54 -16.56 -6.37
C GLN A 198 10.33 -15.68 -6.02
N PRO A 199 9.31 -16.18 -5.31
CA PRO A 199 8.25 -15.36 -4.76
C PRO A 199 8.81 -14.30 -3.80
N ILE A 200 8.42 -13.03 -4.03
CA ILE A 200 8.84 -11.87 -3.24
C ILE A 200 7.64 -11.05 -2.79
N VAL A 201 7.81 -10.30 -1.73
CA VAL A 201 6.96 -9.16 -1.36
C VAL A 201 7.80 -7.89 -1.35
N ALA A 202 7.17 -6.74 -1.62
CA ALA A 202 7.87 -5.46 -1.68
C ALA A 202 7.03 -4.31 -1.11
N GLY A 203 7.72 -3.25 -0.72
CA GLY A 203 7.13 -1.98 -0.31
C GLY A 203 8.14 -0.86 -0.50
N MET A 204 7.69 0.37 -0.42
CA MET A 204 8.56 1.53 -0.55
C MET A 204 8.21 2.58 0.50
N ARG A 205 9.24 3.05 1.20
CA ARG A 205 9.15 4.25 2.04
C ARG A 205 9.65 5.44 1.23
N GLN A 206 8.86 6.51 1.22
CA GLN A 206 9.13 7.74 0.49
C GLN A 206 9.34 8.86 1.48
N PHE A 207 10.48 9.53 1.40
CA PHE A 207 10.80 10.70 2.22
C PHE A 207 10.54 11.98 1.45
N PHE A 208 10.03 12.97 2.17
CA PHE A 208 9.81 14.32 1.67
C PHE A 208 10.35 15.30 2.69
N GLY A 209 10.91 16.40 2.24
CA GLY A 209 11.41 17.44 3.14
C GLY A 209 12.64 18.14 2.58
N GLY A 210 13.18 19.06 3.35
CA GLY A 210 14.35 19.84 3.01
C GLY A 210 14.88 20.58 4.24
N SER A 211 15.96 21.34 4.07
CA SER A 211 16.68 21.97 5.17
C SER A 211 15.86 22.95 6.04
N ASN A 212 14.70 23.43 5.56
CA ASN A 212 13.88 24.44 6.22
C ASN A 212 12.39 24.08 6.32
N VAL A 213 12.03 22.80 6.08
CA VAL A 213 10.64 22.32 6.16
C VAL A 213 10.60 21.05 6.98
N GLN A 214 9.47 20.83 7.63
CA GLN A 214 9.24 19.57 8.33
C GLN A 214 9.36 18.41 7.37
N ASN A 215 10.13 17.40 7.76
CA ASN A 215 10.23 16.17 7.00
C ASN A 215 8.95 15.33 7.15
N GLU A 216 8.59 14.64 6.09
CA GLU A 216 7.44 13.74 6.04
C GLU A 216 7.83 12.42 5.39
N ALA A 217 7.13 11.35 5.75
CA ALA A 217 7.29 10.06 5.13
C ALA A 217 5.93 9.49 4.74
N SER A 218 5.89 8.80 3.61
CA SER A 218 4.73 8.06 3.14
C SER A 218 5.15 6.67 2.70
N PHE A 219 4.22 5.72 2.71
CA PHE A 219 4.48 4.36 2.28
C PHE A 219 3.59 3.96 1.10
N THR A 220 4.14 3.12 0.23
CA THR A 220 3.36 2.34 -0.73
C THR A 220 3.81 0.89 -0.67
N ALA A 221 2.95 -0.02 -1.07
CA ALA A 221 3.20 -1.46 -1.01
C ALA A 221 3.12 -2.11 -2.37
N GLY A 222 3.70 -3.30 -2.47
CA GLY A 222 3.54 -4.19 -3.60
C GLY A 222 2.07 -4.51 -3.84
N ALA A 223 1.65 -4.44 -5.10
CA ALA A 223 0.28 -4.66 -5.53
C ALA A 223 0.23 -5.57 -6.75
N GLN A 224 -0.89 -6.24 -6.95
CA GLN A 224 -1.19 -6.94 -8.20
C GLN A 224 -2.11 -6.07 -9.07
N PRO A 225 -1.92 -6.09 -10.39
CA PRO A 225 -2.82 -5.42 -11.31
C PRO A 225 -4.23 -6.01 -11.23
N PHE A 226 -5.23 -5.19 -11.45
CA PHE A 226 -6.64 -5.60 -11.43
C PHE A 226 -7.36 -5.25 -12.74
N VAL A 227 -8.43 -5.97 -13.05
CA VAL A 227 -9.20 -5.80 -14.30
C VAL A 227 -10.65 -5.31 -14.05
N GLY A 228 -11.08 -5.26 -12.80
CA GLY A 228 -12.42 -4.83 -12.41
C GLY A 228 -12.45 -3.39 -11.87
N PRO A 229 -13.63 -2.87 -11.50
CA PRO A 229 -13.74 -1.57 -10.89
C PRO A 229 -13.03 -1.53 -9.52
N ALA A 230 -12.51 -0.34 -9.18
CA ALA A 230 -11.89 -0.08 -7.89
C ALA A 230 -12.38 1.25 -7.33
N ALA A 231 -12.43 1.36 -6.00
CA ALA A 231 -12.83 2.60 -5.35
C ALA A 231 -12.09 2.83 -4.03
N VAL A 232 -11.89 4.10 -3.71
CA VAL A 232 -11.37 4.55 -2.41
C VAL A 232 -12.28 5.64 -1.87
N SER A 233 -12.75 5.43 -0.66
CA SER A 233 -13.66 6.34 0.05
C SER A 233 -12.93 7.20 1.08
N GLY A 234 -13.56 8.30 1.48
CA GLY A 234 -13.03 9.19 2.52
C GLY A 234 -11.90 10.11 2.04
N LEU A 235 -11.81 10.34 0.72
CA LEU A 235 -10.87 11.32 0.18
C LEU A 235 -11.33 12.73 0.56
N PRO A 236 -10.51 13.50 1.31
CA PRO A 236 -10.95 14.75 1.91
C PRO A 236 -11.04 15.88 0.89
N VAL A 237 -12.00 16.79 1.11
CA VAL A 237 -12.14 18.05 0.38
C VAL A 237 -11.94 19.20 1.34
N ARG A 238 -10.75 19.82 1.29
CA ARG A 238 -10.38 20.97 2.13
C ARG A 238 -9.55 21.94 1.31
N ALA A 239 -9.59 23.22 1.63
CA ALA A 239 -8.90 24.27 0.88
C ALA A 239 -7.35 24.06 0.74
N ALA A 240 -6.74 23.36 1.70
CA ALA A 240 -5.31 23.09 1.70
C ALA A 240 -4.95 21.67 1.25
N THR A 241 -5.92 20.90 0.77
CA THR A 241 -5.75 19.48 0.39
C THR A 241 -5.75 19.31 -1.13
N ASP A 242 -4.79 18.56 -1.62
CA ASP A 242 -4.65 18.13 -3.00
C ASP A 242 -4.71 16.60 -3.07
N VAL A 243 -5.65 16.06 -3.85
CA VAL A 243 -5.81 14.62 -4.04
C VAL A 243 -5.50 14.27 -5.49
N LYS A 244 -4.52 13.39 -5.68
CA LYS A 244 -4.15 12.89 -7.01
C LYS A 244 -4.33 11.40 -7.12
N LEU A 245 -4.72 10.95 -8.29
CA LEU A 245 -4.78 9.56 -8.68
C LEU A 245 -3.66 9.28 -9.69
N GLN A 246 -2.86 8.27 -9.40
CA GLN A 246 -1.89 7.69 -10.33
C GLN A 246 -2.48 6.40 -10.90
N ILE A 247 -2.43 6.26 -12.22
CA ILE A 247 -2.80 5.04 -12.95
C ILE A 247 -1.60 4.59 -13.75
N ALA A 248 -1.28 3.31 -13.68
CA ALA A 248 -0.22 2.69 -14.49
C ALA A 248 -0.76 1.52 -15.31
N ALA A 249 -0.24 1.37 -16.49
CA ALA A 249 -0.53 0.30 -17.45
C ALA A 249 0.68 -0.65 -17.53
N PRO A 250 0.74 -1.73 -16.75
CA PRO A 250 1.97 -2.51 -16.61
C PRO A 250 2.36 -3.29 -17.89
N SER A 251 1.42 -3.75 -18.67
CA SER A 251 1.70 -4.65 -19.80
C SER A 251 0.96 -4.29 -21.09
N THR A 252 -0.26 -3.82 -21.00
CA THR A 252 -1.11 -3.43 -22.12
C THR A 252 -1.77 -2.10 -21.84
N SER A 253 -2.15 -1.36 -22.87
CA SER A 253 -2.81 -0.07 -22.72
C SER A 253 -4.07 -0.17 -21.85
N VAL A 254 -4.29 0.83 -21.04
CA VAL A 254 -5.41 0.95 -20.11
C VAL A 254 -6.31 2.10 -20.53
N GLU A 255 -7.61 1.85 -20.57
CA GLU A 255 -8.64 2.88 -20.71
C GLU A 255 -9.64 2.76 -19.58
N VAL A 256 -9.83 3.85 -18.83
CA VAL A 256 -10.72 3.88 -17.67
C VAL A 256 -11.54 5.16 -17.66
N ASP A 257 -12.72 5.06 -17.07
CA ASP A 257 -13.51 6.19 -16.62
C ASP A 257 -13.30 6.40 -15.12
N VAL A 258 -12.96 7.63 -14.74
CA VAL A 258 -12.75 8.03 -13.34
C VAL A 258 -13.90 8.96 -12.94
N THR A 259 -14.61 8.60 -11.86
CA THR A 259 -15.73 9.37 -11.33
C THR A 259 -15.55 9.66 -9.84
N MET A 260 -16.26 10.64 -9.33
CA MET A 260 -16.32 10.96 -7.90
C MET A 260 -17.77 10.85 -7.41
N LEU A 261 -17.93 10.23 -6.23
CA LEU A 261 -19.20 10.24 -5.48
C LEU A 261 -19.04 11.24 -4.32
N PRO A 262 -19.73 12.39 -4.36
CA PRO A 262 -19.57 13.43 -3.35
C PRO A 262 -20.43 13.18 -2.10
N PHE A 263 -19.90 13.55 -0.92
CA PHE A 263 -20.56 13.39 0.37
C PHE A 263 -20.43 14.65 1.24
N ARG A 264 -21.48 14.91 2.05
CA ARG A 264 -21.50 15.92 3.12
C ARG A 264 -22.12 15.30 4.37
N GLY A 265 -21.46 15.46 5.54
CA GLY A 265 -21.95 14.93 6.80
C GLY A 265 -22.27 13.44 6.78
N GLY A 266 -21.55 12.64 5.97
CA GLY A 266 -21.80 11.20 5.81
C GLY A 266 -22.92 10.82 4.85
N THR A 267 -23.62 11.79 4.25
CA THR A 267 -24.71 11.54 3.29
C THR A 267 -24.23 11.85 1.87
N LYS A 268 -24.56 10.98 0.91
CA LYS A 268 -24.38 11.26 -0.52
C LYS A 268 -25.25 12.46 -0.89
N ILE A 269 -24.65 13.53 -1.45
CA ILE A 269 -25.36 14.78 -1.73
C ILE A 269 -25.65 15.04 -3.20
N ALA A 270 -25.01 14.31 -4.10
CA ALA A 270 -25.19 14.47 -5.53
C ALA A 270 -25.00 13.13 -6.26
N GLU A 271 -25.43 13.10 -7.52
CA GLU A 271 -25.08 11.99 -8.41
C GLU A 271 -23.55 11.95 -8.63
N PRO A 272 -23.01 10.79 -9.12
CA PRO A 272 -21.61 10.74 -9.54
C PRO A 272 -21.28 11.89 -10.49
N THR A 273 -20.05 12.39 -10.41
CA THR A 273 -19.58 13.35 -11.42
C THR A 273 -19.58 12.74 -12.82
N GLU A 274 -19.59 13.57 -13.85
CA GLU A 274 -19.32 13.09 -15.21
C GLU A 274 -17.98 12.35 -15.25
N PRO A 275 -17.90 11.23 -15.97
CA PRO A 275 -16.68 10.45 -16.08
C PRO A 275 -15.56 11.23 -16.78
N VAL A 276 -14.40 11.23 -16.17
CA VAL A 276 -13.16 11.68 -16.82
C VAL A 276 -12.47 10.46 -17.42
N ARG A 277 -12.38 10.42 -18.74
CA ARG A 277 -11.70 9.34 -19.46
C ARG A 277 -10.20 9.50 -19.40
N VAL A 278 -9.51 8.44 -18.99
CA VAL A 278 -8.05 8.38 -18.90
C VAL A 278 -7.54 7.21 -19.73
N SER A 279 -6.63 7.52 -20.67
CA SER A 279 -5.90 6.53 -21.47
C SER A 279 -4.45 6.51 -21.03
N VAL A 280 -3.91 5.32 -20.75
CA VAL A 280 -2.52 5.09 -20.34
C VAL A 280 -1.92 4.06 -21.28
N PRO A 281 -0.93 4.43 -22.11
CA PRO A 281 -0.20 3.48 -22.95
C PRO A 281 0.52 2.40 -22.12
N ALA A 282 0.77 1.24 -22.72
CA ALA A 282 1.50 0.16 -22.07
C ALA A 282 2.88 0.61 -21.57
N GLY A 283 3.23 0.26 -20.34
CA GLY A 283 4.49 0.63 -19.70
C GLY A 283 4.53 2.06 -19.15
N GLU A 284 3.41 2.79 -19.19
CA GLU A 284 3.37 4.19 -18.75
C GLU A 284 2.56 4.39 -17.47
N VAL A 285 2.75 5.60 -16.92
CA VAL A 285 2.04 6.13 -15.75
C VAL A 285 1.37 7.46 -16.12
N ARG A 286 0.14 7.66 -15.67
CA ARG A 286 -0.56 8.95 -15.74
C ARG A 286 -1.00 9.38 -14.35
N VAL A 287 -0.92 10.68 -14.10
CA VAL A 287 -1.41 11.28 -12.86
C VAL A 287 -2.49 12.29 -13.20
N ILE A 288 -3.63 12.16 -12.53
CA ILE A 288 -4.73 13.12 -12.62
C ILE A 288 -4.98 13.72 -11.25
N THR A 289 -5.43 14.97 -11.23
CA THR A 289 -5.90 15.64 -10.01
C THR A 289 -7.40 15.46 -9.91
N PHE A 290 -7.91 15.08 -8.73
CA PHE A 290 -9.34 15.10 -8.48
C PHE A 290 -9.79 16.55 -8.26
N GLU A 291 -10.85 16.94 -8.96
CA GLU A 291 -11.52 18.23 -8.83
C GLU A 291 -12.93 18.01 -8.28
N PRO A 292 -13.08 17.82 -6.97
CA PRO A 292 -14.38 17.56 -6.38
C PRO A 292 -15.30 18.78 -6.49
N PRO A 293 -16.65 18.56 -6.55
CA PRO A 293 -17.62 19.64 -6.51
C PRO A 293 -17.46 20.53 -5.27
N THR A 294 -17.95 21.75 -5.35
CA THR A 294 -18.02 22.67 -4.20
C THR A 294 -19.01 22.14 -3.15
N ASP A 295 -18.83 22.58 -1.90
CA ASP A 295 -19.71 22.20 -0.77
C ASP A 295 -19.74 20.70 -0.43
N VAL A 296 -18.63 20.02 -0.58
CA VAL A 296 -18.41 18.62 -0.26
C VAL A 296 -17.37 18.48 0.85
N ASP A 297 -17.58 17.58 1.81
CA ASP A 297 -16.62 17.31 2.90
C ASP A 297 -15.58 16.26 2.47
N TRP A 298 -16.03 15.26 1.73
CA TRP A 298 -15.21 14.19 1.18
C TRP A 298 -15.90 13.52 -0.01
N PHE A 299 -15.14 12.73 -0.75
CA PHE A 299 -15.66 11.97 -1.88
C PHE A 299 -15.10 10.55 -1.91
N THR A 300 -15.77 9.70 -2.65
CA THR A 300 -15.26 8.39 -3.07
C THR A 300 -14.81 8.50 -4.51
N GLY A 301 -13.52 8.26 -4.76
CA GLY A 301 -12.99 8.10 -6.11
C GLY A 301 -13.29 6.70 -6.63
N VAL A 302 -13.74 6.58 -7.87
CA VAL A 302 -14.06 5.31 -8.53
C VAL A 302 -13.34 5.23 -9.86
N ILE A 303 -12.72 4.09 -10.13
CA ILE A 303 -12.14 3.72 -11.44
C ILE A 303 -13.00 2.62 -12.03
N THR A 304 -13.48 2.82 -13.24
CA THR A 304 -14.22 1.81 -14.02
C THR A 304 -13.48 1.52 -15.32
N PRO A 305 -12.87 0.32 -15.47
CA PRO A 305 -12.21 -0.06 -16.71
C PRO A 305 -13.23 -0.15 -17.86
N LEU A 306 -12.80 0.30 -19.05
CA LEU A 306 -13.60 0.14 -20.26
C LEU A 306 -13.42 -1.25 -20.87
N PRO A 307 -14.38 -1.73 -21.69
CA PRO A 307 -14.23 -2.98 -22.40
C PRO A 307 -12.95 -3.01 -23.25
N GLY A 308 -12.14 -4.05 -23.08
CA GLY A 308 -10.85 -4.17 -23.77
C GLY A 308 -9.68 -3.48 -23.07
N SER A 309 -9.90 -2.80 -21.93
CA SER A 309 -8.82 -2.25 -21.10
C SER A 309 -7.93 -3.36 -20.55
N GLY A 310 -6.62 -3.10 -20.55
CA GLY A 310 -5.66 -3.95 -19.88
C GLY A 310 -5.75 -3.93 -18.35
N PRO A 311 -4.94 -4.77 -17.67
CA PRO A 311 -4.82 -4.74 -16.20
C PRO A 311 -4.30 -3.41 -15.70
N ILE A 312 -4.83 -2.95 -14.58
CA ILE A 312 -4.62 -1.61 -14.02
C ILE A 312 -3.84 -1.72 -12.72
N LEU A 313 -2.90 -0.81 -12.54
CA LEU A 313 -2.36 -0.44 -11.24
C LEU A 313 -2.83 0.97 -10.92
N ALA A 314 -3.33 1.19 -9.72
CA ALA A 314 -3.73 2.52 -9.28
C ALA A 314 -3.26 2.79 -7.86
N ALA A 315 -2.95 4.05 -7.59
CA ALA A 315 -2.65 4.56 -6.25
C ALA A 315 -3.13 5.99 -6.14
N HIS A 316 -3.50 6.43 -4.95
CA HIS A 316 -3.81 7.83 -4.71
C HIS A 316 -2.76 8.47 -3.80
N ARG A 317 -2.69 9.79 -3.86
CA ARG A 317 -1.97 10.64 -2.93
C ARG A 317 -2.94 11.67 -2.36
N VAL A 318 -2.92 11.82 -1.06
CA VAL A 318 -3.50 12.97 -0.35
C VAL A 318 -2.35 13.80 0.17
N LYS A 319 -2.33 15.08 -0.17
CA LYS A 319 -1.36 16.04 0.32
C LYS A 319 -2.14 17.18 0.98
N GLU A 320 -1.87 17.45 2.25
CA GLU A 320 -2.45 18.57 3.00
C GLU A 320 -1.34 19.53 3.42
N ARG A 321 -1.46 20.79 3.03
CA ARG A 321 -0.51 21.83 3.46
C ARG A 321 -0.85 22.27 4.88
N SER A 322 0.08 22.06 5.81
CA SER A 322 -0.01 22.56 7.17
C SER A 322 0.94 23.75 7.40
N ARG A 323 0.79 24.41 8.55
CA ARG A 323 1.72 25.47 8.98
C ARG A 323 3.14 24.97 9.26
N PHE A 324 3.32 23.67 9.44
CA PHE A 324 4.61 23.05 9.73
C PHE A 324 5.25 22.38 8.51
N GLY A 325 4.53 22.24 7.42
CA GLY A 325 4.95 21.56 6.20
C GLY A 325 3.82 20.77 5.57
N ASP A 326 4.13 20.04 4.54
CA ASP A 326 3.17 19.18 3.84
C ASP A 326 3.00 17.85 4.58
N LEU A 327 1.77 17.42 4.82
CA LEU A 327 1.42 16.07 5.25
C LEU A 327 1.06 15.28 4.01
N ILE A 328 1.67 14.10 3.84
CA ILE A 328 1.53 13.30 2.62
C ILE A 328 1.24 11.85 2.99
N THR A 329 0.17 11.31 2.43
CA THR A 329 -0.15 9.88 2.51
C THR A 329 -0.67 9.38 1.18
N GLY A 330 -0.58 8.08 0.91
CA GLY A 330 -1.10 7.48 -0.31
C GLY A 330 -1.01 5.96 -0.27
N TYR A 331 -1.98 5.31 -0.93
CA TYR A 331 -2.07 3.85 -0.90
C TYR A 331 -2.38 3.30 -2.29
N PRO A 332 -1.91 2.08 -2.60
CA PRO A 332 -2.38 1.32 -3.75
C PRO A 332 -3.89 1.04 -3.64
N TRP A 333 -4.58 1.12 -4.77
CA TRP A 333 -5.99 0.73 -4.84
C TRP A 333 -6.11 -0.79 -5.00
N LYS A 334 -7.21 -1.32 -4.47
CA LYS A 334 -7.59 -2.72 -4.63
C LYS A 334 -8.92 -2.80 -5.37
N PRO A 335 -9.17 -3.88 -6.13
CA PRO A 335 -10.45 -4.07 -6.80
C PRO A 335 -11.58 -4.12 -5.79
N LEU A 336 -12.75 -3.60 -6.18
CA LEU A 336 -13.97 -3.73 -5.39
C LEU A 336 -14.33 -5.21 -5.25
N ARG A 337 -14.46 -5.68 -4.01
CA ARG A 337 -15.02 -7.00 -3.72
C ARG A 337 -16.47 -6.80 -3.32
N VAL A 338 -17.39 -7.00 -4.25
CA VAL A 338 -18.82 -7.03 -3.96
C VAL A 338 -19.16 -8.41 -3.39
N ARG A 339 -19.50 -8.47 -2.10
CA ARG A 339 -20.09 -9.67 -1.51
C ARG A 339 -21.57 -9.64 -1.82
N VAL A 340 -22.00 -10.45 -2.77
CA VAL A 340 -23.43 -10.73 -2.98
C VAL A 340 -23.79 -11.86 -1.99
N PRO A 341 -24.74 -11.66 -1.06
CA PRO A 341 -25.21 -12.76 -0.24
C PRO A 341 -25.90 -13.76 -1.17
N VAL A 342 -25.28 -14.93 -1.31
CA VAL A 342 -25.89 -16.06 -2.02
C VAL A 342 -26.91 -16.66 -1.06
N PRO A 343 -28.21 -16.72 -1.42
CA PRO A 343 -29.21 -17.38 -0.58
C PRO A 343 -28.79 -18.82 -0.35
N GLN A 344 -28.66 -19.23 0.90
CA GLN A 344 -28.42 -20.64 1.20
C GLN A 344 -29.68 -21.42 0.82
N ALA A 345 -29.51 -22.43 -0.04
CA ALA A 345 -30.56 -23.40 -0.31
C ALA A 345 -30.82 -24.18 1.00
N VAL A 346 -31.98 -23.98 1.58
CA VAL A 346 -32.43 -24.81 2.71
C VAL A 346 -33.04 -26.05 2.08
N PRO A 347 -32.61 -27.26 2.46
CA PRO A 347 -33.26 -28.48 2.02
C PRO A 347 -34.74 -28.47 2.49
N ASP A 348 -35.66 -28.37 1.56
CA ASP A 348 -37.10 -28.49 1.85
C ASP A 348 -37.54 -29.93 1.60
N ALA A 349 -37.66 -30.68 2.68
CA ALA A 349 -38.09 -32.06 2.64
C ALA A 349 -39.53 -32.23 2.09
N ALA A 350 -40.32 -31.16 2.04
CA ALA A 350 -41.68 -31.19 1.52
C ALA A 350 -41.73 -31.27 -0.04
N ILE A 351 -40.63 -30.93 -0.73
CA ILE A 351 -40.54 -31.07 -2.20
C ILE A 351 -40.39 -32.52 -2.62
N ALA A 352 -39.87 -33.40 -1.76
CA ALA A 352 -39.64 -34.80 -2.08
C ALA A 352 -40.93 -35.68 -2.00
N THR A 353 -42.08 -35.11 -1.55
CA THR A 353 -43.33 -35.79 -1.32
C THR A 353 -44.48 -35.34 -2.22
N ARG A 354 -44.19 -34.62 -3.32
CA ARG A 354 -45.18 -34.28 -4.37
C ARG A 354 -44.99 -35.07 -5.62
#